data_4ec2fa6125cf74e56acfea9775a15c29
#
_entry.id   4ec2fa6125cf74e56acfea9775a15c29
#
_cell.length_a   1.000
_cell.length_b   1.000
_cell.length_c   1.000
_cell.angle_alpha   90.00
_cell.angle_beta   90.00
_cell.angle_gamma   90.00
#
_symmetry.space_group_name_H-M   'P 1'
#
loop_
_entity.id
_entity.type
_entity.pdbx_description
1 polymer ?
#
loop_
_entity_poly.entity_id
_entity_poly.type
_entity_poly.pdbx_seq_one_letter_code
_entity_poly.pdbx_strand_id
1 'polypeptide(L)'
;RQVLTLPTDLLTVLNEYSEWVSANPPDVNLPNWRTKGKFKKENRSEYAASLECLKSTPADSHSGFPPDSFGYDLNEPTLTKTLEVEGHLFTPDEKEWIQKYIEKSQWLDDTLGTYIGYKFCALKMYYPADGYIAWHTNWNVPGFNCLFTWGDGNGYWRHLDSSKEEPGSIRPDPDKHLVHMQDVPGWHC
;
A
#
# COMPACT_ATOMS: atom_id res chain seq x y z
N ARG A 1 2.64 17.97 -14.90
CA ARG A 1 1.88 17.34 -13.81
C ARG A 1 0.43 17.73 -13.98
N GLN A 2 -0.44 16.80 -14.28
CA GLN A 2 -1.87 17.07 -14.39
C GLN A 2 -2.47 16.82 -13.00
N VAL A 3 -3.09 17.85 -12.42
CA VAL A 3 -3.88 17.69 -11.20
C VAL A 3 -5.24 17.16 -11.66
N LEU A 4 -5.57 15.95 -11.24
CA LEU A 4 -6.89 15.37 -11.49
C LEU A 4 -7.83 15.81 -10.37
N THR A 5 -8.96 16.41 -10.75
CA THR A 5 -10.06 16.66 -9.82
C THR A 5 -10.97 15.43 -9.82
N LEU A 6 -11.02 14.74 -8.69
CA LEU A 6 -11.91 13.59 -8.53
C LEU A 6 -13.37 14.05 -8.41
N PRO A 7 -14.33 13.29 -8.92
CA PRO A 7 -15.75 13.50 -8.66
C PRO A 7 -16.04 13.50 -7.15
N THR A 8 -16.97 14.33 -6.71
CA THR A 8 -17.28 14.51 -5.27
C THR A 8 -17.75 13.20 -4.62
N ASP A 9 -18.54 12.42 -5.32
CA ASP A 9 -19.03 11.13 -4.85
C ASP A 9 -17.90 10.11 -4.69
N LEU A 10 -16.94 10.07 -5.61
CA LEU A 10 -15.73 9.24 -5.45
C LEU A 10 -14.88 9.69 -4.26
N LEU A 11 -14.71 10.99 -4.08
CA LEU A 11 -14.02 11.54 -2.90
C LEU A 11 -14.72 11.15 -1.60
N THR A 12 -16.06 11.16 -1.59
CA THR A 12 -16.84 10.74 -0.42
C THR A 12 -16.57 9.28 -0.07
N VAL A 13 -16.55 8.38 -1.05
CA VAL A 13 -16.23 6.95 -0.85
C VAL A 13 -14.82 6.75 -0.32
N LEU A 14 -13.83 7.42 -0.91
CA LEU A 14 -12.43 7.33 -0.48
C LEU A 14 -12.25 7.88 0.94
N ASN A 15 -12.91 8.99 1.27
CA ASN A 15 -12.90 9.56 2.62
C ASN A 15 -13.54 8.60 3.63
N GLU A 16 -14.72 8.07 3.33
CA GLU A 16 -15.42 7.13 4.22
C GLU A 16 -14.54 5.91 4.53
N TYR A 17 -13.91 5.32 3.52
CA TYR A 17 -13.03 4.17 3.72
C TYR A 17 -11.81 4.53 4.57
N SER A 18 -11.12 5.60 4.22
CA SER A 18 -9.88 6.00 4.90
C SER A 18 -10.11 6.48 6.34
N GLU A 19 -11.20 7.19 6.60
CA GLU A 19 -11.61 7.57 7.96
C GLU A 19 -11.94 6.33 8.79
N TRP A 20 -12.64 5.36 8.20
CA TRP A 20 -12.96 4.12 8.88
C TRP A 20 -11.70 3.32 9.21
N VAL A 21 -10.74 3.18 8.27
CA VAL A 21 -9.46 2.51 8.51
C VAL A 21 -8.66 3.22 9.60
N SER A 22 -8.65 4.54 9.60
CA SER A 22 -7.93 5.33 10.63
C SER A 22 -8.54 5.18 12.02
N ALA A 23 -9.85 5.03 12.10
CA ALA A 23 -10.55 4.79 13.37
C ALA A 23 -10.42 3.34 13.86
N ASN A 24 -10.05 2.40 12.98
CA ASN A 24 -9.96 0.98 13.27
C ASN A 24 -8.62 0.40 12.75
N PRO A 25 -7.45 0.94 13.14
CA PRO A 25 -6.18 0.47 12.62
C PRO A 25 -5.95 -1.01 12.95
N PRO A 26 -5.22 -1.76 12.10
CA PRO A 26 -4.85 -3.14 12.38
C PRO A 26 -4.09 -3.27 13.70
N ASP A 27 -4.48 -4.23 14.54
CA ASP A 27 -3.73 -4.54 15.76
C ASP A 27 -2.36 -5.12 15.38
N VAL A 28 -1.31 -4.64 16.06
CA VAL A 28 0.08 -5.10 15.83
C VAL A 28 0.29 -6.59 16.16
N ASN A 29 -0.61 -7.18 16.94
CA ASN A 29 -0.56 -8.60 17.30
C ASN A 29 -1.22 -9.52 16.27
N LEU A 30 -1.93 -8.96 15.30
CA LEU A 30 -2.52 -9.76 14.23
C LEU A 30 -1.42 -10.43 13.37
N PRO A 31 -1.64 -11.66 12.91
CA PRO A 31 -0.71 -12.29 11.98
C PRO A 31 -0.72 -11.59 10.62
N ASN A 32 0.26 -11.91 9.79
CA ASN A 32 0.41 -11.40 8.42
C ASN A 32 0.78 -9.92 8.27
N TRP A 33 1.26 -9.27 9.33
CA TRP A 33 1.99 -8.04 9.15
C TRP A 33 3.17 -8.26 8.20
N ARG A 34 3.29 -7.40 7.22
CA ARG A 34 4.45 -7.40 6.35
C ARG A 34 5.61 -6.73 7.08
N THR A 35 6.42 -7.54 7.73
CA THR A 35 7.58 -7.11 8.49
C THR A 35 8.86 -7.75 7.94
N LYS A 36 8.84 -8.15 6.68
CA LYS A 36 9.96 -8.84 6.05
C LYS A 36 11.09 -7.84 5.78
N GLY A 37 11.91 -7.62 6.77
CA GLY A 37 13.16 -6.91 6.60
C GLY A 37 14.13 -7.34 7.69
N LYS A 38 15.36 -7.67 7.32
CA LYS A 38 16.44 -7.95 8.25
C LYS A 38 16.89 -6.72 9.04
N PHE A 39 16.22 -5.60 8.84
CA PHE A 39 16.65 -4.30 9.34
C PHE A 39 16.00 -3.99 10.69
N LYS A 40 16.74 -4.20 11.74
CA LYS A 40 16.43 -3.76 13.11
C LYS A 40 16.92 -2.31 13.36
N LYS A 41 16.98 -1.46 12.37
CA LYS A 41 17.56 -0.12 12.49
C LYS A 41 16.46 0.95 12.60
N GLU A 42 16.75 1.96 13.37
CA GLU A 42 16.10 3.27 13.31
C GLU A 42 16.15 3.79 11.87
N ASN A 43 15.14 4.52 11.42
CA ASN A 43 15.03 5.09 10.07
C ASN A 43 14.90 4.07 8.91
N ARG A 44 14.09 3.04 9.08
CA ARG A 44 13.86 2.01 8.05
C ARG A 44 13.25 2.58 6.78
N SER A 45 12.30 3.49 6.90
CA SER A 45 11.63 4.11 5.74
C SER A 45 12.59 4.91 4.88
N GLU A 46 13.52 5.65 5.49
CA GLU A 46 14.55 6.40 4.77
C GLU A 46 15.51 5.44 4.03
N TYR A 47 15.93 4.36 4.69
CA TYR A 47 16.77 3.36 4.05
C TYR A 47 16.03 2.69 2.88
N ALA A 48 14.77 2.31 3.07
CA ALA A 48 13.95 1.66 2.05
C ALA A 48 13.82 2.50 0.76
N ALA A 49 13.88 3.82 0.88
CA ALA A 49 13.85 4.76 -0.23
C ALA A 49 15.24 5.19 -0.74
N SER A 50 16.32 4.64 -0.19
CA SER A 50 17.70 5.00 -0.55
C SER A 50 18.19 4.32 -1.83
N LEU A 51 19.23 4.90 -2.43
CA LEU A 51 19.94 4.26 -3.54
C LEU A 51 20.66 2.98 -3.11
N GLU A 52 21.13 2.91 -1.87
CA GLU A 52 21.76 1.71 -1.31
C GLU A 52 20.76 0.54 -1.28
N CYS A 53 19.54 0.79 -0.79
CA CYS A 53 18.49 -0.20 -0.81
C CYS A 53 18.13 -0.64 -2.23
N LEU A 54 17.98 0.31 -3.16
CA LEU A 54 17.71 0.00 -4.58
C LEU A 54 18.78 -0.91 -5.18
N LYS A 55 20.08 -0.61 -4.96
CA LYS A 55 21.19 -1.43 -5.46
C LYS A 55 21.27 -2.82 -4.82
N SER A 56 20.79 -2.96 -3.59
CA SER A 56 20.74 -4.22 -2.87
C SER A 56 19.50 -5.06 -3.20
N THR A 57 18.51 -4.48 -3.86
CA THR A 57 17.25 -5.14 -4.21
C THR A 57 17.49 -6.05 -5.42
N PRO A 58 17.18 -7.36 -5.33
CA PRO A 58 17.33 -8.27 -6.46
C PRO A 58 16.48 -7.84 -7.65
N ALA A 59 16.99 -8.06 -8.86
CA ALA A 59 16.30 -7.68 -10.09
C ALA A 59 14.96 -8.40 -10.31
N ASP A 60 14.75 -9.53 -9.66
CA ASP A 60 13.54 -10.35 -9.70
C ASP A 60 12.57 -10.08 -8.53
N SER A 61 12.89 -9.13 -7.65
CA SER A 61 12.04 -8.79 -6.49
C SER A 61 10.71 -8.14 -6.87
N HIS A 62 10.48 -7.91 -8.15
CA HIS A 62 9.25 -7.38 -8.74
C HIS A 62 8.11 -8.42 -8.87
N SER A 63 8.39 -9.71 -8.73
CA SER A 63 7.37 -10.77 -8.90
C SER A 63 6.39 -10.88 -7.73
N GLY A 64 6.28 -9.86 -6.95
CA GLY A 64 5.42 -9.80 -5.78
C GLY A 64 5.73 -8.56 -4.96
N PHE A 65 5.57 -8.69 -3.65
CA PHE A 65 5.96 -7.61 -2.76
C PHE A 65 7.47 -7.55 -2.63
N PRO A 66 8.04 -6.35 -2.51
CA PRO A 66 9.45 -6.20 -2.23
C PRO A 66 9.81 -6.98 -0.97
N PRO A 67 11.05 -7.47 -0.87
CA PRO A 67 11.50 -8.26 0.28
C PRO A 67 11.50 -7.45 1.58
N ASP A 68 11.40 -6.13 1.47
CA ASP A 68 11.38 -5.21 2.61
C ASP A 68 10.16 -4.28 2.55
N SER A 69 9.30 -4.42 3.54
CA SER A 69 8.11 -3.59 3.71
C SER A 69 7.62 -3.68 5.15
N PHE A 70 6.99 -2.61 5.64
CA PHE A 70 6.30 -2.59 6.90
C PHE A 70 4.90 -2.00 6.73
N GLY A 71 3.91 -2.85 6.77
CA GLY A 71 2.50 -2.50 6.58
C GLY A 71 1.59 -3.71 6.72
N TYR A 72 0.30 -3.48 6.67
CA TYR A 72 -0.73 -4.50 6.76
C TYR A 72 -1.57 -4.53 5.48
N ASP A 73 -1.70 -5.72 4.88
CA ASP A 73 -2.47 -5.90 3.65
C ASP A 73 -3.96 -6.05 3.98
N LEU A 74 -4.75 -5.11 3.48
CA LEU A 74 -6.20 -5.03 3.69
C LEU A 74 -7.02 -5.62 2.53
N ASN A 75 -6.38 -6.32 1.59
CA ASN A 75 -7.11 -7.02 0.54
C ASN A 75 -7.91 -8.19 1.12
N GLU A 76 -9.13 -8.35 0.62
CA GLU A 76 -10.03 -9.42 1.06
C GLU A 76 -9.38 -10.81 1.04
N PRO A 77 -8.70 -11.26 -0.05
CA PRO A 77 -8.07 -12.58 -0.06
C PRO A 77 -6.99 -12.76 1.01
N THR A 78 -6.26 -11.69 1.37
CA THR A 78 -5.24 -11.73 2.42
C THR A 78 -5.88 -11.78 3.79
N LEU A 79 -6.92 -11.00 4.02
CA LEU A 79 -7.67 -10.98 5.28
C LEU A 79 -8.36 -12.33 5.54
N THR A 80 -8.95 -12.93 4.52
CA THR A 80 -9.54 -14.27 4.62
C THR A 80 -8.50 -15.31 5.00
N LYS A 81 -7.35 -15.32 4.33
CA LYS A 81 -6.22 -16.20 4.67
C LYS A 81 -5.64 -15.94 6.06
N THR A 82 -5.77 -14.73 6.57
CA THR A 82 -5.34 -14.40 7.93
C THR A 82 -6.09 -15.24 8.96
N LEU A 83 -7.39 -15.46 8.77
CA LEU A 83 -8.20 -16.31 9.67
C LEU A 83 -7.80 -17.80 9.66
N GLU A 84 -7.04 -18.24 8.65
CA GLU A 84 -6.59 -19.61 8.46
C GLU A 84 -5.17 -19.85 8.98
N VAL A 85 -4.52 -18.85 9.58
CA VAL A 85 -3.14 -18.97 10.07
C VAL A 85 -3.06 -19.98 11.20
N GLU A 86 -2.35 -21.07 10.95
CA GLU A 86 -2.12 -22.14 11.95
C GLU A 86 -1.35 -21.61 13.17
N GLY A 87 -1.77 -22.04 14.34
CA GLY A 87 -1.12 -21.70 15.61
C GLY A 87 -1.49 -20.34 16.20
N HIS A 88 -2.24 -19.50 15.50
CA HIS A 88 -2.81 -18.28 16.07
C HIS A 88 -4.24 -18.52 16.58
N LEU A 89 -4.43 -18.25 17.86
CA LEU A 89 -5.75 -18.37 18.51
C LEU A 89 -6.45 -17.01 18.50
N PHE A 90 -7.23 -16.76 17.47
CA PHE A 90 -8.00 -15.54 17.34
C PHE A 90 -9.03 -15.39 18.44
N THR A 91 -9.02 -14.24 19.10
CA THR A 91 -10.12 -13.81 19.96
C THR A 91 -11.39 -13.52 19.17
N PRO A 92 -12.57 -13.49 19.79
CA PRO A 92 -13.81 -13.07 19.12
C PRO A 92 -13.70 -11.67 18.51
N ASP A 93 -13.06 -10.72 19.21
CA ASP A 93 -12.90 -9.34 18.77
C ASP A 93 -11.98 -9.24 17.53
N GLU A 94 -10.89 -9.99 17.49
CA GLU A 94 -10.00 -10.05 16.31
C GLU A 94 -10.73 -10.63 15.09
N LYS A 95 -11.54 -11.68 15.28
CA LYS A 95 -12.35 -12.25 14.20
C LYS A 95 -13.38 -11.27 13.67
N GLU A 96 -14.09 -10.59 14.57
CA GLU A 96 -15.05 -9.56 14.21
C GLU A 96 -14.38 -8.40 13.46
N TRP A 97 -13.21 -7.98 13.93
CA TRP A 97 -12.41 -6.94 13.28
C TRP A 97 -12.03 -7.33 11.85
N ILE A 98 -11.47 -8.55 11.66
CA ILE A 98 -11.08 -9.04 10.33
C ILE A 98 -12.30 -9.13 9.41
N GLN A 99 -13.43 -9.63 9.92
CA GLN A 99 -14.65 -9.75 9.14
C GLN A 99 -15.18 -8.38 8.66
N LYS A 100 -15.16 -7.38 9.53
CA LYS A 100 -15.53 -6.00 9.16
C LYS A 100 -14.60 -5.42 8.09
N TYR A 101 -13.31 -5.72 8.15
CA TYR A 101 -12.36 -5.30 7.11
C TYR A 101 -12.61 -6.00 5.78
N ILE A 102 -12.95 -7.28 5.79
CA ILE A 102 -13.33 -8.02 4.57
C ILE A 102 -14.53 -7.32 3.92
N GLU A 103 -15.58 -7.05 4.68
CA GLU A 103 -16.79 -6.39 4.19
C GLU A 103 -16.50 -4.97 3.65
N LYS A 104 -15.71 -4.17 4.37
CA LYS A 104 -15.30 -2.83 3.93
C LYS A 104 -14.40 -2.86 2.70
N SER A 105 -13.51 -3.85 2.61
CA SER A 105 -12.65 -4.03 1.44
C SER A 105 -13.46 -4.39 0.20
N GLN A 106 -14.42 -5.29 0.32
CA GLN A 106 -15.33 -5.65 -0.77
C GLN A 106 -16.20 -4.47 -1.19
N TRP A 107 -16.80 -3.77 -0.23
CA TRP A 107 -17.59 -2.57 -0.50
C TRP A 107 -16.79 -1.52 -1.29
N LEU A 108 -15.52 -1.28 -0.90
CA LEU A 108 -14.66 -0.34 -1.62
C LEU A 108 -14.40 -0.81 -3.06
N ASP A 109 -14.09 -2.10 -3.25
CA ASP A 109 -13.81 -2.67 -4.57
C ASP A 109 -15.02 -2.55 -5.50
N ASP A 110 -16.20 -2.92 -5.03
CA ASP A 110 -17.44 -2.86 -5.79
C ASP A 110 -17.76 -1.40 -6.18
N THR A 111 -17.56 -0.49 -5.24
CA THR A 111 -17.85 0.93 -5.45
C THR A 111 -16.86 1.56 -6.43
N LEU A 112 -15.56 1.37 -6.24
CA LEU A 112 -14.53 1.88 -7.14
C LEU A 112 -14.64 1.27 -8.54
N GLY A 113 -14.97 -0.03 -8.62
CA GLY A 113 -15.19 -0.69 -9.90
C GLY A 113 -16.28 -0.03 -10.74
N THR A 114 -17.31 0.48 -10.09
CA THR A 114 -18.40 1.23 -10.77
C THR A 114 -17.93 2.57 -11.32
N TYR A 115 -17.04 3.28 -10.59
CA TYR A 115 -16.56 4.60 -10.99
C TYR A 115 -15.44 4.54 -12.01
N ILE A 116 -14.47 3.65 -11.83
CA ILE A 116 -13.20 3.67 -12.57
C ILE A 116 -13.16 2.59 -13.64
N GLY A 117 -13.99 1.56 -13.51
CA GLY A 117 -14.01 0.45 -14.48
C GLY A 117 -12.69 -0.34 -14.48
N TYR A 118 -12.01 -0.44 -13.32
CA TYR A 118 -10.75 -1.15 -13.23
C TYR A 118 -10.90 -2.66 -13.33
N LYS A 119 -9.81 -3.33 -13.67
CA LYS A 119 -9.81 -4.79 -13.85
C LYS A 119 -9.79 -5.52 -12.50
N PHE A 120 -9.00 -5.04 -11.56
CA PHE A 120 -8.90 -5.53 -10.19
C PHE A 120 -8.11 -4.56 -9.32
N CYS A 121 -8.33 -4.60 -8.02
CA CYS A 121 -7.50 -3.90 -7.05
C CYS A 121 -6.32 -4.81 -6.66
N ALA A 122 -5.12 -4.39 -7.00
CA ALA A 122 -3.93 -5.19 -6.74
C ALA A 122 -3.49 -5.14 -5.27
N LEU A 123 -3.74 -4.02 -4.60
CA LEU A 123 -3.21 -3.78 -3.26
C LEU A 123 -4.03 -2.73 -2.52
N LYS A 124 -4.39 -3.07 -1.30
CA LYS A 124 -4.85 -2.13 -0.27
C LYS A 124 -3.94 -2.29 0.94
N MET A 125 -3.15 -1.28 1.25
CA MET A 125 -2.18 -1.33 2.34
C MET A 125 -2.46 -0.27 3.38
N TYR A 126 -2.41 -0.67 4.64
CA TYR A 126 -2.26 0.23 5.77
C TYR A 126 -0.79 0.33 6.16
N TYR A 127 -0.27 1.54 6.23
CA TYR A 127 1.06 1.84 6.72
C TYR A 127 0.94 2.54 8.08
N PRO A 128 1.45 1.93 9.17
CA PRO A 128 1.52 2.60 10.47
C PRO A 128 2.56 3.73 10.44
N ALA A 129 2.75 4.42 11.55
CA ALA A 129 3.90 5.28 11.72
C ALA A 129 5.19 4.50 11.40
N ASP A 130 6.08 5.12 10.62
CA ASP A 130 7.29 4.48 10.06
C ASP A 130 7.02 3.30 9.11
N GLY A 131 5.78 3.14 8.64
CA GLY A 131 5.43 2.15 7.64
C GLY A 131 6.02 2.51 6.27
N TYR A 132 6.37 1.50 5.49
CA TYR A 132 6.97 1.69 4.16
C TYR A 132 6.80 0.46 3.27
N ILE A 133 7.02 0.68 1.99
CA ILE A 133 7.27 -0.34 0.98
C ILE A 133 8.55 0.04 0.24
N ALA A 134 9.53 -0.87 0.21
CA ALA A 134 10.82 -0.61 -0.42
C ALA A 134 10.73 -0.63 -1.95
N TRP A 135 11.85 -0.38 -2.63
CA TRP A 135 11.92 -0.34 -4.08
C TRP A 135 11.37 -1.61 -4.73
N HIS A 136 10.43 -1.43 -5.64
CA HIS A 136 9.78 -2.51 -6.40
C HIS A 136 9.30 -2.02 -7.76
N THR A 137 8.84 -2.94 -8.58
CA THR A 137 8.12 -2.65 -9.83
C THR A 137 6.81 -3.44 -9.85
N ASN A 138 5.87 -3.01 -10.67
CA ASN A 138 4.62 -3.75 -10.92
C ASN A 138 4.61 -4.34 -12.34
N TRP A 139 5.78 -4.70 -12.89
CA TRP A 139 5.92 -5.08 -14.29
C TRP A 139 5.14 -6.34 -14.69
N ASN A 140 4.82 -7.20 -13.73
CA ASN A 140 3.97 -8.38 -13.94
C ASN A 140 2.48 -8.05 -14.02
N VAL A 141 2.11 -6.79 -13.81
CA VAL A 141 0.74 -6.29 -13.94
C VAL A 141 0.73 -5.21 -15.04
N PRO A 142 0.64 -5.62 -16.32
CA PRO A 142 0.73 -4.67 -17.44
C PRO A 142 -0.47 -3.72 -17.43
N GLY A 143 -0.19 -2.46 -17.70
CA GLY A 143 -1.19 -1.40 -17.79
C GLY A 143 -0.90 -0.23 -16.87
N PHE A 144 -1.83 0.70 -16.81
CA PHE A 144 -1.74 1.83 -15.90
C PHE A 144 -2.21 1.42 -14.51
N ASN A 145 -1.41 1.78 -13.50
CA ASN A 145 -1.81 1.67 -12.12
C ASN A 145 -2.35 3.02 -11.65
N CYS A 146 -3.56 3.01 -11.10
CA CYS A 146 -4.12 4.15 -10.41
C CYS A 146 -3.91 3.93 -8.91
N LEU A 147 -3.10 4.77 -8.29
CA LEU A 147 -2.77 4.70 -6.87
C LEU A 147 -3.51 5.80 -6.12
N PHE A 148 -4.29 5.40 -5.14
CA PHE A 148 -4.91 6.31 -4.19
C PHE A 148 -4.16 6.24 -2.88
N THR A 149 -3.68 7.38 -2.39
CA THR A 149 -3.04 7.48 -1.08
C THR A 149 -3.83 8.43 -0.19
N TRP A 150 -3.87 8.12 1.08
CA TRP A 150 -4.46 8.95 2.10
C TRP A 150 -3.59 8.92 3.35
N GLY A 151 -3.40 10.06 4.01
CA GLY A 151 -2.53 10.13 5.17
C GLY A 151 -2.56 11.51 5.84
N ASP A 152 -1.71 11.67 6.83
CA ASP A 152 -1.51 12.89 7.61
C ASP A 152 -0.55 13.90 6.95
N GLY A 153 -0.14 13.65 5.71
CA GLY A 153 0.81 14.50 4.96
C GLY A 153 2.28 14.20 5.24
N ASN A 154 2.59 13.26 6.12
CA ASN A 154 3.98 12.88 6.43
C ASN A 154 4.51 11.77 5.51
N GLY A 155 3.65 11.16 4.70
CA GLY A 155 4.04 10.17 3.70
C GLY A 155 4.78 10.80 2.53
N TYR A 156 5.50 9.96 1.81
CA TYR A 156 6.14 10.37 0.55
C TYR A 156 6.29 9.18 -0.40
N TRP A 157 6.50 9.51 -1.64
CA TRP A 157 6.72 8.57 -2.72
C TRP A 157 7.96 8.96 -3.54
N ARG A 158 8.66 7.95 -4.04
CA ARG A 158 9.88 8.13 -4.82
C ARG A 158 9.91 7.21 -6.02
N HIS A 159 10.43 7.65 -7.14
CA HIS A 159 10.63 6.85 -8.34
C HIS A 159 12.09 6.91 -8.78
N LEU A 160 12.54 5.88 -9.49
CA LEU A 160 13.84 5.89 -10.12
C LEU A 160 13.80 6.79 -11.37
N ASP A 161 14.70 7.75 -11.43
CA ASP A 161 14.98 8.47 -12.67
C ASP A 161 15.90 7.61 -13.54
N SER A 162 15.31 6.86 -14.45
CA SER A 162 16.05 5.94 -15.34
C SER A 162 17.06 6.65 -16.24
N SER A 163 16.90 7.97 -16.47
CA SER A 163 17.85 8.75 -17.26
C SER A 163 19.16 9.03 -16.51
N LYS A 164 19.14 8.96 -15.19
CA LYS A 164 20.25 9.28 -14.30
C LYS A 164 20.73 8.09 -13.48
N GLU A 165 19.99 6.97 -13.53
CA GLU A 165 20.24 5.78 -12.70
C GLU A 165 20.28 6.11 -11.19
N GLU A 166 19.52 7.12 -10.79
CA GLU A 166 19.45 7.58 -9.40
C GLU A 166 18.00 7.82 -8.94
N PRO A 167 17.73 7.73 -7.64
CA PRO A 167 16.43 8.04 -7.11
C PRO A 167 16.04 9.48 -7.44
N GLY A 168 14.88 9.67 -8.02
CA GLY A 168 14.28 10.98 -8.24
C GLY A 168 13.99 11.72 -6.93
N SER A 169 13.51 12.95 -7.04
CA SER A 169 13.12 13.74 -5.86
C SER A 169 12.00 13.07 -5.10
N ILE A 170 12.06 13.19 -3.79
CA ILE A 170 10.96 12.82 -2.89
C ILE A 170 9.71 13.62 -3.28
N ARG A 171 8.60 12.95 -3.37
CA ARG A 171 7.28 13.55 -3.58
C ARG A 171 6.46 13.32 -2.34
N PRO A 172 6.31 14.32 -1.47
CA PRO A 172 5.47 14.19 -0.29
C PRO A 172 4.02 13.94 -0.71
N ASP A 173 3.37 13.08 0.01
CA ASP A 173 1.93 12.92 -0.08
C ASP A 173 1.26 14.16 0.52
N PRO A 174 0.19 14.67 -0.07
CA PRO A 174 -0.59 15.73 0.55
C PRO A 174 -1.39 15.20 1.75
N ASP A 175 -1.86 16.09 2.59
CA ASP A 175 -2.66 15.79 3.78
C ASP A 175 -3.96 15.00 3.50
N LYS A 176 -4.27 14.76 2.25
CA LYS A 176 -5.48 14.08 1.79
C LYS A 176 -5.17 13.25 0.56
N HIS A 177 -6.22 12.82 -0.11
CA HIS A 177 -6.10 11.91 -1.24
C HIS A 177 -5.20 12.41 -2.36
N LEU A 178 -4.23 11.60 -2.70
CA LEU A 178 -3.41 11.76 -3.88
C LEU A 178 -3.71 10.60 -4.84
N VAL A 179 -3.91 10.95 -6.10
CA VAL A 179 -4.04 9.96 -7.17
C VAL A 179 -2.82 10.02 -8.06
N HIS A 180 -2.13 8.92 -8.16
CA HIS A 180 -1.06 8.72 -9.11
C HIS A 180 -1.52 7.81 -10.23
N MET A 181 -1.21 8.18 -11.46
CA MET A 181 -1.22 7.23 -12.56
C MET A 181 0.22 6.92 -12.92
N GLN A 182 0.58 5.67 -12.82
CA GLN A 182 1.92 5.20 -13.09
C GLN A 182 1.91 4.20 -14.23
N ASP A 183 2.81 4.40 -15.17
CA ASP A 183 3.15 3.41 -16.16
C ASP A 183 4.09 2.35 -15.57
N VAL A 184 3.85 1.10 -15.88
CA VAL A 184 4.74 0.00 -15.50
C VAL A 184 5.63 -0.34 -16.71
N PRO A 185 6.89 -0.68 -16.50
CA PRO A 185 7.57 -1.16 -15.29
C PRO A 185 8.51 -0.13 -14.63
N GLY A 186 8.01 0.89 -14.00
CA GLY A 186 8.86 1.85 -13.27
C GLY A 186 9.25 1.39 -11.86
N TRP A 187 10.53 1.51 -11.46
CA TRP A 187 10.96 1.32 -10.09
C TRP A 187 10.47 2.45 -9.18
N HIS A 188 9.86 2.08 -8.05
CA HIS A 188 9.33 3.03 -7.07
C HIS A 188 9.33 2.43 -5.65
N CYS A 189 9.17 3.28 -4.67
CA CYS A 189 8.99 2.94 -3.26
C CYS A 189 8.06 3.93 -2.55
#